data_eb2850741da109d14a54261f18e9a326
#
_entry.id   eb2850741da109d14a54261f18e9a326
#
_cell.length_a   1.000
_cell.length_b   1.000
_cell.length_c   1.000
_cell.angle_alpha   90.00
_cell.angle_beta   90.00
_cell.angle_gamma   90.00
#
_symmetry.space_group_name_H-M   'P 1'
#
loop_
_entity.id
_entity.type
_entity.pdbx_description
1 polymer ?
#
loop_
_entity_poly.entity_id
_entity_poly.type
_entity_poly.pdbx_seq_one_letter_code
_entity_poly.pdbx_strand_id
1 'polypeptide(L)'
;MRFVINHIGHLFSYNMVYPKETGVREMAILTIKDLDFSYHSPQGETKALTDINLTVNEGEFISIVGPSGCGKSTLLSIIAGLTPVADGFFVNNATIGYMLQRDHLFEWRTIYDNVILGLEIKKILTQENIKRVDRLLERYGLDAFKNKRPSELSGGMRQRAALIRTLALNPDILLLDEPFSALDYQTRLRVSDDIGEIIKEEKKTALLVTHDLSEAIAMGDRVVVLSERPGTIRKIIDINFDGLSPLERRNAPEFQEYFHELWRCFS
;
A
#
# COMPACT_ATOMS: atom_id res chain seq x y z
N MET A 1 17.04 -7.20 -25.96
CA MET A 1 16.84 -5.95 -25.23
C MET A 1 15.54 -5.21 -25.58
N ARG A 2 14.87 -5.48 -26.68
CA ARG A 2 13.54 -4.88 -27.03
C ARG A 2 12.32 -5.58 -26.38
N PHE A 3 12.45 -6.80 -25.91
CA PHE A 3 11.34 -7.59 -25.32
C PHE A 3 11.01 -7.25 -23.86
N VAL A 4 11.96 -6.71 -23.09
CA VAL A 4 11.77 -6.37 -21.67
C VAL A 4 11.10 -5.01 -21.50
N ILE A 5 11.27 -4.08 -22.44
CA ILE A 5 10.71 -2.72 -22.36
C ILE A 5 9.20 -2.70 -22.61
N ASN A 6 8.66 -3.61 -23.43
CA ASN A 6 7.22 -3.67 -23.69
C ASN A 6 6.39 -4.20 -22.50
N HIS A 7 6.96 -5.00 -21.60
CA HIS A 7 6.25 -5.49 -20.41
C HIS A 7 6.19 -4.44 -19.28
N ILE A 8 7.19 -3.55 -19.19
CA ILE A 8 7.22 -2.49 -18.16
C ILE A 8 6.26 -1.34 -18.51
N GLY A 9 6.03 -1.07 -19.79
CA GLY A 9 5.10 -0.03 -20.25
C GLY A 9 3.63 -0.34 -19.92
N HIS A 10 3.25 -1.60 -19.80
CA HIS A 10 1.89 -2.02 -19.41
C HIS A 10 1.62 -1.99 -17.90
N LEU A 11 2.65 -1.93 -17.06
CA LEU A 11 2.53 -1.89 -15.59
C LEU A 11 1.97 -0.55 -15.04
N PHE A 12 1.82 0.49 -15.88
CA PHE A 12 1.49 1.83 -15.40
C PHE A 12 0.24 2.46 -16.04
N SER A 13 -0.54 1.72 -16.82
CA SER A 13 -1.76 2.26 -17.43
C SER A 13 -2.77 1.19 -17.83
N TYR A 14 -3.28 0.42 -16.88
CA TYR A 14 -4.57 -0.24 -17.05
C TYR A 14 -5.66 0.68 -16.49
N ASN A 15 -6.22 1.53 -17.34
CA ASN A 15 -7.58 1.99 -17.14
C ASN A 15 -8.51 0.82 -17.52
N MET A 16 -8.72 -0.12 -16.61
CA MET A 16 -9.83 -1.05 -16.75
C MET A 16 -11.12 -0.27 -16.45
N VAL A 17 -11.75 0.24 -17.50
CA VAL A 17 -13.08 0.85 -17.45
C VAL A 17 -14.09 -0.28 -17.37
N TYR A 18 -14.57 -0.58 -16.17
CA TYR A 18 -15.76 -1.39 -15.98
C TYR A 18 -17.03 -0.53 -16.05
N PRO A 19 -18.18 -1.10 -16.48
CA PRO A 19 -19.41 -0.32 -16.61
C PRO A 19 -19.80 0.30 -15.27
N LYS A 20 -20.12 1.59 -15.29
CA LYS A 20 -20.66 2.31 -14.13
C LYS A 20 -22.00 1.69 -13.73
N GLU A 21 -22.05 0.93 -12.66
CA GLU A 21 -23.31 0.70 -11.97
C GLU A 21 -23.73 2.00 -11.28
N THR A 22 -24.82 2.57 -11.77
CA THR A 22 -25.50 3.73 -11.18
C THR A 22 -26.08 3.32 -9.82
N GLY A 23 -25.42 3.70 -8.72
CA GLY A 23 -25.97 3.49 -7.37
C GLY A 23 -24.98 3.40 -6.23
N VAL A 24 -23.67 3.43 -6.45
CA VAL A 24 -22.63 3.40 -5.38
C VAL A 24 -22.37 4.84 -4.93
N ARG A 25 -22.39 5.06 -3.60
CA ARG A 25 -22.17 6.35 -2.94
C ARG A 25 -20.98 7.11 -3.54
N GLU A 26 -21.13 8.42 -3.73
CA GLU A 26 -20.17 9.36 -4.36
C GLU A 26 -18.78 9.46 -3.70
N MET A 27 -18.49 8.67 -2.65
CA MET A 27 -17.24 8.73 -1.89
C MET A 27 -16.32 7.50 -2.02
N ALA A 28 -16.75 6.40 -2.66
CA ALA A 28 -15.94 5.20 -2.79
C ALA A 28 -14.91 5.36 -3.92
N ILE A 29 -13.61 5.30 -3.56
CA ILE A 29 -12.51 5.34 -4.53
C ILE A 29 -12.18 3.95 -5.10
N LEU A 30 -12.47 2.90 -4.31
CA LEU A 30 -12.30 1.50 -4.69
C LEU A 30 -13.46 0.67 -4.15
N THR A 31 -14.05 -0.15 -5.02
CA THR A 31 -15.05 -1.14 -4.62
C THR A 31 -14.69 -2.49 -5.20
N ILE A 32 -14.65 -3.50 -4.36
CA ILE A 32 -14.47 -4.92 -4.69
C ILE A 32 -15.77 -5.62 -4.33
N LYS A 33 -16.34 -6.39 -5.26
CA LYS A 33 -17.56 -7.17 -5.04
C LYS A 33 -17.35 -8.60 -5.50
N ASP A 34 -17.74 -9.56 -4.65
CA ASP A 34 -17.79 -10.99 -4.95
C ASP A 34 -16.50 -11.52 -5.61
N LEU A 35 -15.33 -11.01 -5.16
CA LEU A 35 -14.05 -11.36 -5.77
C LEU A 35 -13.63 -12.76 -5.34
N ASP A 36 -13.57 -13.66 -6.31
CA ASP A 36 -12.96 -14.98 -6.23
C ASP A 36 -11.68 -15.01 -7.05
N PHE A 37 -10.63 -15.63 -6.54
CA PHE A 37 -9.38 -15.78 -7.26
C PHE A 37 -8.66 -17.11 -6.96
N SER A 38 -8.25 -17.80 -8.03
CA SER A 38 -7.48 -19.04 -7.97
C SER A 38 -6.21 -18.94 -8.82
N TYR A 39 -5.13 -19.49 -8.30
CA TYR A 39 -3.93 -19.73 -9.09
C TYR A 39 -4.06 -21.08 -9.82
N HIS A 40 -3.77 -21.10 -11.11
CA HIS A 40 -3.72 -22.30 -11.92
C HIS A 40 -2.27 -22.69 -12.18
N SER A 41 -1.93 -23.94 -11.90
CA SER A 41 -0.61 -24.51 -12.14
C SER A 41 -0.75 -25.89 -12.79
N PRO A 42 0.33 -26.46 -13.37
CA PRO A 42 0.29 -27.85 -13.86
C PRO A 42 -0.07 -28.90 -12.81
N GLN A 43 0.10 -28.56 -11.52
CA GLN A 43 -0.24 -29.44 -10.39
C GLN A 43 -1.70 -29.29 -9.94
N GLY A 44 -2.44 -28.35 -10.49
CA GLY A 44 -3.85 -28.10 -10.16
C GLY A 44 -4.18 -26.65 -9.84
N GLU A 45 -5.42 -26.46 -9.38
CA GLU A 45 -5.96 -25.18 -8.96
C GLU A 45 -5.75 -24.95 -7.45
N THR A 46 -5.36 -23.74 -7.09
CA THR A 46 -5.23 -23.32 -5.69
C THR A 46 -6.06 -22.07 -5.47
N LYS A 47 -7.21 -22.20 -4.79
CA LYS A 47 -8.06 -21.06 -4.44
C LYS A 47 -7.34 -20.19 -3.41
N ALA A 48 -7.12 -18.91 -3.74
CA ALA A 48 -6.40 -17.95 -2.92
C ALA A 48 -7.34 -17.03 -2.18
N LEU A 49 -8.38 -16.53 -2.85
CA LEU A 49 -9.38 -15.61 -2.29
C LEU A 49 -10.79 -16.10 -2.63
N THR A 50 -11.74 -15.85 -1.74
CA THR A 50 -13.16 -16.20 -1.93
C THR A 50 -14.03 -15.13 -1.34
N ASP A 51 -15.04 -14.70 -2.12
CA ASP A 51 -16.10 -13.78 -1.71
C ASP A 51 -15.55 -12.53 -0.99
N ILE A 52 -14.54 -11.89 -1.58
CA ILE A 52 -14.00 -10.65 -1.06
C ILE A 52 -14.90 -9.49 -1.46
N ASN A 53 -15.49 -8.85 -0.45
CA ASN A 53 -16.34 -7.68 -0.59
C ASN A 53 -15.76 -6.53 0.25
N LEU A 54 -15.22 -5.48 -0.40
CA LEU A 54 -14.55 -4.37 0.27
C LEU A 54 -14.81 -3.06 -0.46
N THR A 55 -15.24 -2.05 0.29
CA THR A 55 -15.35 -0.66 -0.19
C THR A 55 -14.33 0.20 0.56
N VAL A 56 -13.57 1.01 -0.19
CA VAL A 56 -12.59 1.95 0.33
C VAL A 56 -13.02 3.36 -0.03
N ASN A 57 -13.08 4.25 0.95
CA ASN A 57 -13.42 5.65 0.75
C ASN A 57 -12.17 6.49 0.48
N GLU A 58 -12.34 7.64 -0.18
CA GLU A 58 -11.24 8.58 -0.42
C GLU A 58 -10.66 9.09 0.91
N GLY A 59 -9.32 9.11 1.01
CA GLY A 59 -8.59 9.55 2.20
C GLY A 59 -8.57 8.53 3.34
N GLU A 60 -9.18 7.36 3.18
CA GLU A 60 -9.23 6.31 4.20
C GLU A 60 -7.92 5.51 4.25
N PHE A 61 -7.46 5.17 5.44
CA PHE A 61 -6.35 4.25 5.67
C PHE A 61 -6.88 2.89 6.14
N ILE A 62 -6.80 1.86 5.29
CA ILE A 62 -7.23 0.50 5.62
C ILE A 62 -6.01 -0.38 5.86
N SER A 63 -5.97 -1.05 7.01
CA SER A 63 -5.00 -2.11 7.29
C SER A 63 -5.61 -3.48 7.03
N ILE A 64 -4.89 -4.37 6.34
CA ILE A 64 -5.32 -5.74 6.02
C ILE A 64 -4.40 -6.70 6.75
N VAL A 65 -4.96 -7.49 7.66
CA VAL A 65 -4.25 -8.47 8.47
C VAL A 65 -4.77 -9.88 8.22
N GLY A 66 -3.96 -10.89 8.48
CA GLY A 66 -4.36 -12.29 8.32
C GLY A 66 -3.14 -13.22 8.35
N PRO A 67 -3.35 -14.54 8.46
CA PRO A 67 -2.29 -15.54 8.49
C PRO A 67 -1.37 -15.47 7.25
N SER A 68 -0.15 -16.01 7.37
CA SER A 68 0.74 -16.13 6.23
C SER A 68 0.11 -16.99 5.13
N GLY A 69 0.19 -16.52 3.88
CA GLY A 69 -0.35 -17.25 2.72
C GLY A 69 -1.88 -17.19 2.55
N CYS A 70 -2.61 -16.38 3.33
CA CYS A 70 -4.07 -16.24 3.20
C CYS A 70 -4.52 -15.42 1.98
N GLY A 71 -3.61 -14.79 1.22
CA GLY A 71 -3.96 -14.05 0.01
C GLY A 71 -3.84 -12.52 0.09
N LYS A 72 -3.27 -11.95 1.16
CA LYS A 72 -3.11 -10.49 1.32
C LYS A 72 -2.37 -9.82 0.15
N SER A 73 -1.17 -10.29 -0.18
CA SER A 73 -0.38 -9.77 -1.32
C SER A 73 -1.05 -10.07 -2.66
N THR A 74 -1.80 -11.19 -2.75
CA THR A 74 -2.63 -11.49 -3.93
C THR A 74 -3.70 -10.43 -4.11
N LEU A 75 -4.41 -10.05 -3.05
CA LEU A 75 -5.41 -8.99 -3.07
C LEU A 75 -4.80 -7.66 -3.52
N LEU A 76 -3.65 -7.25 -2.94
CA LEU A 76 -2.96 -6.03 -3.40
C LEU A 76 -2.51 -6.11 -4.86
N SER A 77 -2.02 -7.27 -5.32
CA SER A 77 -1.60 -7.48 -6.72
C SER A 77 -2.78 -7.36 -7.69
N ILE A 78 -3.96 -7.83 -7.29
CA ILE A 78 -5.20 -7.67 -8.06
C ILE A 78 -5.60 -6.20 -8.11
N ILE A 79 -5.62 -5.50 -6.97
CA ILE A 79 -5.94 -4.07 -6.89
C ILE A 79 -4.95 -3.25 -7.74
N ALA A 80 -3.67 -3.62 -7.73
CA ALA A 80 -2.63 -2.98 -8.55
C ALA A 80 -2.77 -3.26 -10.06
N GLY A 81 -3.68 -4.16 -10.48
CA GLY A 81 -3.80 -4.60 -11.86
C GLY A 81 -2.66 -5.49 -12.36
N LEU A 82 -1.83 -6.02 -11.44
CA LEU A 82 -0.73 -6.93 -11.76
C LEU A 82 -1.19 -8.37 -11.98
N THR A 83 -2.33 -8.70 -11.38
CA THR A 83 -2.96 -10.02 -11.48
C THR A 83 -4.35 -9.83 -12.07
N PRO A 84 -4.62 -10.32 -13.29
CA PRO A 84 -5.93 -10.17 -13.91
C PRO A 84 -6.98 -11.02 -13.19
N VAL A 85 -8.19 -10.51 -13.07
CA VAL A 85 -9.37 -11.22 -12.57
C VAL A 85 -10.48 -11.15 -13.60
N ALA A 86 -11.35 -12.16 -13.61
CA ALA A 86 -12.45 -12.22 -14.57
C ALA A 86 -13.62 -11.30 -14.17
N ASP A 87 -13.95 -11.28 -12.86
CA ASP A 87 -15.11 -10.54 -12.32
C ASP A 87 -14.84 -10.07 -10.88
N GLY A 88 -15.67 -9.17 -10.35
CA GLY A 88 -15.70 -8.84 -8.93
C GLY A 88 -14.79 -7.69 -8.52
N PHE A 89 -14.24 -6.91 -9.45
CA PHE A 89 -13.33 -5.82 -9.14
C PHE A 89 -13.74 -4.52 -9.82
N PHE A 90 -13.72 -3.43 -9.07
CA PHE A 90 -14.05 -2.10 -9.59
C PHE A 90 -13.17 -1.02 -8.95
N VAL A 91 -12.48 -0.21 -9.76
CA VAL A 91 -11.74 0.97 -9.33
C VAL A 91 -12.34 2.20 -9.99
N ASN A 92 -12.69 3.22 -9.23
CA ASN A 92 -13.28 4.45 -9.75
C ASN A 92 -12.22 5.40 -10.33
N ASN A 93 -11.54 5.00 -11.43
CA ASN A 93 -10.52 5.78 -12.16
C ASN A 93 -9.31 6.28 -11.31
N ALA A 94 -9.04 5.67 -10.18
CA ALA A 94 -7.95 6.04 -9.29
C ALA A 94 -6.59 5.60 -9.86
N THR A 95 -5.60 6.46 -9.72
CA THR A 95 -4.20 6.09 -9.97
C THR A 95 -3.62 5.38 -8.77
N ILE A 96 -2.92 4.27 -9.00
CA ILE A 96 -2.38 3.41 -7.94
C ILE A 96 -0.87 3.55 -7.86
N GLY A 97 -0.38 3.77 -6.65
CA GLY A 97 1.03 3.65 -6.28
C GLY A 97 1.25 2.39 -5.46
N TYR A 98 2.19 1.53 -5.84
CA TYR A 98 2.45 0.28 -5.15
C TYR A 98 3.86 0.26 -4.55
N MET A 99 3.93 0.15 -3.22
CA MET A 99 5.15 -0.05 -2.46
C MET A 99 5.24 -1.52 -2.06
N LEU A 100 6.21 -2.21 -2.63
CA LEU A 100 6.45 -3.64 -2.40
C LEU A 100 7.13 -3.88 -1.04
N GLN A 101 7.13 -5.12 -0.58
CA GLN A 101 7.68 -5.56 0.70
C GLN A 101 9.14 -5.12 0.96
N ARG A 102 9.97 -5.00 -0.08
CA ARG A 102 11.30 -4.42 0.00
C ARG A 102 11.30 -3.06 -0.69
N ASP A 103 12.26 -2.21 -0.33
CA ASP A 103 12.38 -0.87 -0.92
C ASP A 103 12.60 -0.88 -2.44
N HIS A 104 13.21 -1.94 -2.97
CA HIS A 104 13.53 -2.11 -4.41
C HIS A 104 14.12 -0.86 -5.04
N LEU A 105 14.97 -0.14 -4.28
CA LEU A 105 15.77 0.94 -4.82
C LEU A 105 16.91 0.35 -5.67
N PHE A 106 17.19 0.98 -6.79
CA PHE A 106 18.29 0.58 -7.65
C PHE A 106 19.62 1.03 -7.03
N GLU A 107 20.47 0.09 -6.63
CA GLU A 107 21.74 0.34 -5.93
C GLU A 107 22.75 1.16 -6.77
N TRP A 108 22.63 1.12 -8.10
CA TRP A 108 23.48 1.87 -9.01
C TRP A 108 23.01 3.29 -9.30
N ARG A 109 21.83 3.67 -8.80
CA ARG A 109 21.26 5.01 -8.93
C ARG A 109 21.38 5.77 -7.61
N THR A 110 21.38 7.10 -7.71
CA THR A 110 21.23 7.96 -6.53
C THR A 110 19.81 7.85 -5.96
N ILE A 111 19.61 8.36 -4.75
CA ILE A 111 18.24 8.44 -4.16
C ILE A 111 17.36 9.32 -5.04
N TYR A 112 17.86 10.45 -5.51
CA TYR A 112 17.13 11.33 -6.42
C TYR A 112 16.69 10.60 -7.69
N ASP A 113 17.62 9.92 -8.37
CA ASP A 113 17.33 9.18 -9.60
C ASP A 113 16.35 8.02 -9.36
N ASN A 114 16.39 7.39 -8.19
CA ASN A 114 15.39 6.39 -7.79
C ASN A 114 14.00 7.00 -7.64
N VAL A 115 13.91 8.18 -7.00
CA VAL A 115 12.63 8.86 -6.75
C VAL A 115 11.98 9.34 -8.06
N ILE A 116 12.74 9.90 -8.98
CA ILE A 116 12.18 10.41 -10.24
C ILE A 116 11.95 9.33 -11.30
N LEU A 117 12.37 8.09 -11.06
CA LEU A 117 12.33 7.01 -12.04
C LEU A 117 10.93 6.81 -12.67
N GLY A 118 9.88 6.84 -11.87
CA GLY A 118 8.50 6.70 -12.36
C GLY A 118 8.09 7.85 -13.28
N LEU A 119 8.55 9.06 -12.99
CA LEU A 119 8.33 10.25 -13.84
C LEU A 119 9.08 10.14 -15.16
N GLU A 120 10.33 9.61 -15.13
CA GLU A 120 11.12 9.35 -16.34
C GLU A 120 10.43 8.32 -17.24
N ILE A 121 9.99 7.19 -16.69
CA ILE A 121 9.33 6.12 -17.43
C ILE A 121 8.03 6.61 -18.08
N LYS A 122 7.22 7.38 -17.33
CA LYS A 122 5.97 7.97 -17.83
C LYS A 122 6.20 9.17 -18.76
N LYS A 123 7.45 9.65 -18.90
CA LYS A 123 7.81 10.85 -19.68
C LYS A 123 7.08 12.12 -19.22
N ILE A 124 6.86 12.24 -17.91
CA ILE A 124 6.19 13.38 -17.27
C ILE A 124 7.16 14.13 -16.32
N LEU A 125 8.43 14.16 -16.62
CA LEU A 125 9.45 14.89 -15.86
C LEU A 125 9.34 16.40 -16.14
N THR A 126 8.27 17.01 -15.66
CA THR A 126 8.00 18.44 -15.78
C THR A 126 8.63 19.23 -14.63
N GLN A 127 8.79 20.55 -14.81
CA GLN A 127 9.29 21.44 -13.74
C GLN A 127 8.41 21.38 -12.48
N GLU A 128 7.10 21.16 -12.63
CA GLU A 128 6.16 21.02 -11.52
C GLU A 128 6.42 19.73 -10.73
N ASN A 129 6.57 18.59 -11.44
CA ASN A 129 6.84 17.29 -10.82
C ASN A 129 8.23 17.27 -10.15
N ILE A 130 9.23 17.92 -10.75
CA ILE A 130 10.57 18.10 -10.14
C ILE A 130 10.46 18.88 -8.83
N LYS A 131 9.78 20.03 -8.83
CA LYS A 131 9.56 20.83 -7.61
C LYS A 131 8.78 20.05 -6.54
N ARG A 132 7.86 19.15 -6.94
CA ARG A 132 7.15 18.26 -6.01
C ARG A 132 8.12 17.26 -5.37
N VAL A 133 8.99 16.62 -6.17
CA VAL A 133 10.01 15.69 -5.69
C VAL A 133 10.95 16.38 -4.70
N ASP A 134 11.47 17.57 -5.05
CA ASP A 134 12.37 18.33 -4.17
C ASP A 134 11.68 18.65 -2.82
N ARG A 135 10.42 19.09 -2.84
CA ARG A 135 9.64 19.34 -1.61
C ARG A 135 9.45 18.07 -0.77
N LEU A 136 9.16 16.92 -1.40
CA LEU A 136 9.00 15.65 -0.69
C LEU A 136 10.32 15.21 -0.04
N LEU A 137 11.44 15.33 -0.76
CA LEU A 137 12.77 15.00 -0.22
C LEU A 137 13.16 15.90 0.95
N GLU A 138 12.92 17.21 0.83
CA GLU A 138 13.19 18.18 1.90
C GLU A 138 12.30 17.92 3.12
N ARG A 139 10.98 17.83 2.91
CA ARG A 139 9.98 17.67 3.99
C ARG A 139 10.21 16.39 4.79
N TYR A 140 10.62 15.32 4.14
CA TYR A 140 10.80 14.01 4.78
C TYR A 140 12.27 13.67 5.07
N GLY A 141 13.13 14.71 5.11
CA GLY A 141 14.49 14.64 5.65
C GLY A 141 15.48 13.87 4.79
N LEU A 142 15.28 13.81 3.47
CA LEU A 142 16.18 13.13 2.54
C LEU A 142 16.91 14.07 1.57
N ASP A 143 16.71 15.39 1.63
CA ASP A 143 17.38 16.32 0.71
C ASP A 143 18.90 16.26 0.80
N ALA A 144 19.48 16.20 2.01
CA ALA A 144 20.92 16.05 2.21
C ALA A 144 21.49 14.72 1.65
N PHE A 145 20.63 13.74 1.40
CA PHE A 145 21.01 12.40 0.95
C PHE A 145 20.62 12.12 -0.51
N LYS A 146 20.05 13.09 -1.21
CA LYS A 146 19.53 12.89 -2.58
C LYS A 146 20.56 12.40 -3.58
N ASN A 147 21.84 12.80 -3.40
CA ASN A 147 22.95 12.38 -4.25
C ASN A 147 23.66 11.11 -3.75
N LYS A 148 23.21 10.52 -2.63
CA LYS A 148 23.72 9.27 -2.09
C LYS A 148 23.08 8.07 -2.78
N ARG A 149 23.74 6.90 -2.65
CA ARG A 149 23.21 5.60 -3.12
C ARG A 149 22.47 4.90 -1.99
N PRO A 150 21.55 3.95 -2.31
CA PRO A 150 20.80 3.20 -1.30
C PRO A 150 21.68 2.53 -0.24
N SER A 151 22.85 1.99 -0.63
CA SER A 151 23.81 1.36 0.28
C SER A 151 24.39 2.31 1.35
N GLU A 152 24.27 3.62 1.14
CA GLU A 152 24.78 4.66 2.08
C GLU A 152 23.69 5.12 3.07
N LEU A 153 22.46 4.59 2.96
CA LEU A 153 21.31 4.97 3.78
C LEU A 153 20.97 3.90 4.83
N SER A 154 20.39 4.33 5.95
CA SER A 154 19.78 3.40 6.89
C SER A 154 18.53 2.72 6.29
N GLY A 155 18.09 1.60 6.86
CA GLY A 155 16.87 0.90 6.42
C GLY A 155 15.64 1.80 6.41
N GLY A 156 15.44 2.60 7.46
CA GLY A 156 14.32 3.54 7.54
C GLY A 156 14.40 4.66 6.49
N MET A 157 15.60 5.17 6.20
CA MET A 157 15.79 6.16 5.12
C MET A 157 15.47 5.56 3.76
N ARG A 158 15.85 4.30 3.51
CA ARG A 158 15.49 3.60 2.26
C ARG A 158 13.99 3.42 2.13
N GLN A 159 13.29 3.04 3.21
CA GLN A 159 11.83 2.91 3.19
C GLN A 159 11.14 4.26 2.89
N ARG A 160 11.59 5.36 3.52
CA ARG A 160 11.10 6.70 3.18
C ARG A 160 11.38 7.08 1.72
N ALA A 161 12.57 6.78 1.20
CA ALA A 161 12.88 7.03 -0.22
C ALA A 161 11.98 6.22 -1.17
N ALA A 162 11.67 4.96 -0.85
CA ALA A 162 10.74 4.13 -1.61
C ALA A 162 9.31 4.69 -1.59
N LEU A 163 8.85 5.18 -0.43
CA LEU A 163 7.56 5.87 -0.33
C LEU A 163 7.54 7.16 -1.16
N ILE A 164 8.58 8.01 -1.05
CA ILE A 164 8.68 9.25 -1.84
C ILE A 164 8.69 8.95 -3.34
N ARG A 165 9.40 7.91 -3.79
CA ARG A 165 9.35 7.43 -5.17
C ARG A 165 7.93 7.13 -5.64
N THR A 166 7.13 6.50 -4.78
CA THR A 166 5.74 6.18 -5.07
C THR A 166 4.88 7.44 -5.08
N LEU A 167 5.04 8.32 -4.07
CA LEU A 167 4.33 9.59 -3.95
C LEU A 167 4.68 10.60 -5.06
N ALA A 168 5.89 10.52 -5.65
CA ALA A 168 6.32 11.38 -6.76
C ALA A 168 5.35 11.32 -7.95
N LEU A 169 4.72 10.15 -8.17
CA LEU A 169 3.71 9.93 -9.21
C LEU A 169 2.33 10.49 -8.87
N ASN A 170 2.16 11.04 -7.69
CA ASN A 170 0.89 11.56 -7.17
C ASN A 170 -0.29 10.59 -7.25
N PRO A 171 -0.16 9.35 -6.77
CA PRO A 171 -1.25 8.39 -6.84
C PRO A 171 -2.43 8.80 -5.95
N ASP A 172 -3.63 8.32 -6.30
CA ASP A 172 -4.83 8.50 -5.48
C ASP A 172 -4.90 7.44 -4.37
N ILE A 173 -4.45 6.22 -4.68
CA ILE A 173 -4.39 5.08 -3.73
C ILE A 173 -2.94 4.61 -3.60
N LEU A 174 -2.50 4.42 -2.35
CA LEU A 174 -1.23 3.79 -2.00
C LEU A 174 -1.49 2.35 -1.54
N LEU A 175 -0.82 1.39 -2.16
CA LEU A 175 -0.76 0.01 -1.72
C LEU A 175 0.58 -0.26 -1.07
N LEU A 176 0.58 -0.75 0.17
CA LEU A 176 1.76 -0.98 0.99
C LEU A 176 1.80 -2.47 1.40
N ASP A 177 2.70 -3.24 0.81
CA ASP A 177 2.81 -4.68 1.07
C ASP A 177 3.93 -4.96 2.06
N GLU A 178 3.60 -5.15 3.33
CA GLU A 178 4.55 -5.40 4.44
C GLU A 178 5.77 -4.48 4.44
N PRO A 179 5.60 -3.14 4.31
CA PRO A 179 6.70 -2.22 4.04
C PRO A 179 7.76 -2.17 5.14
N PHE A 180 7.45 -2.64 6.34
CA PHE A 180 8.33 -2.55 7.50
C PHE A 180 8.95 -3.89 7.94
N SER A 181 8.63 -4.98 7.26
CA SER A 181 9.01 -6.35 7.67
C SER A 181 10.52 -6.60 7.74
N ALA A 182 11.32 -5.85 6.96
CA ALA A 182 12.77 -5.97 6.92
C ALA A 182 13.51 -5.10 7.98
N LEU A 183 12.78 -4.35 8.81
CA LEU A 183 13.35 -3.44 9.80
C LEU A 183 13.39 -4.10 11.19
N ASP A 184 14.40 -3.76 11.99
CA ASP A 184 14.39 -4.08 13.40
C ASP A 184 13.24 -3.39 14.14
N TYR A 185 12.87 -3.89 15.31
CA TYR A 185 11.68 -3.44 16.03
C TYR A 185 11.64 -1.93 16.31
N GLN A 186 12.76 -1.34 16.79
CA GLN A 186 12.78 0.08 17.14
C GLN A 186 12.70 0.97 15.90
N THR A 187 13.45 0.62 14.86
CA THR A 187 13.41 1.33 13.56
C THR A 187 12.02 1.20 12.94
N ARG A 188 11.40 0.02 13.03
CA ARG A 188 10.04 -0.24 12.52
C ARG A 188 9.02 0.69 13.13
N LEU A 189 8.99 0.83 14.47
CA LEU A 189 8.06 1.74 15.15
C LEU A 189 8.18 3.18 14.63
N ARG A 190 9.41 3.72 14.57
CA ARG A 190 9.64 5.08 14.10
C ARG A 190 9.25 5.28 12.64
N VAL A 191 9.64 4.33 11.79
CA VAL A 191 9.38 4.44 10.33
C VAL A 191 7.91 4.25 10.02
N SER A 192 7.18 3.37 10.72
CA SER A 192 5.73 3.23 10.55
C SER A 192 4.99 4.51 10.94
N ASP A 193 5.41 5.14 12.03
CA ASP A 193 4.83 6.41 12.47
C ASP A 193 5.13 7.54 11.46
N ASP A 194 6.39 7.71 11.05
CA ASP A 194 6.80 8.67 10.01
C ASP A 194 5.97 8.48 8.71
N ILE A 195 5.82 7.23 8.25
CA ILE A 195 5.09 6.91 7.01
C ILE A 195 3.59 7.16 7.16
N GLY A 196 3.00 6.81 8.30
CA GLY A 196 1.60 7.10 8.59
C GLY A 196 1.30 8.60 8.55
N GLU A 197 2.16 9.42 9.18
CA GLU A 197 2.05 10.88 9.13
C GLU A 197 2.19 11.41 7.71
N ILE A 198 3.17 10.94 6.95
CA ILE A 198 3.38 11.31 5.53
C ILE A 198 2.11 11.08 4.70
N ILE A 199 1.51 9.88 4.83
CA ILE A 199 0.32 9.50 4.05
C ILE A 199 -0.87 10.40 4.43
N LYS A 200 -1.06 10.66 5.72
CA LYS A 200 -2.11 11.54 6.24
C LYS A 200 -1.93 12.99 5.76
N GLU A 201 -0.72 13.52 5.82
CA GLU A 201 -0.39 14.86 5.37
C GLU A 201 -0.59 15.06 3.86
N GLU A 202 -0.22 14.04 3.06
CA GLU A 202 -0.44 14.04 1.60
C GLU A 202 -1.91 13.71 1.23
N LYS A 203 -2.78 13.46 2.23
CA LYS A 203 -4.21 13.15 2.07
C LYS A 203 -4.44 12.01 1.09
N LYS A 204 -3.67 10.92 1.23
CA LYS A 204 -3.77 9.76 0.34
C LYS A 204 -4.63 8.67 0.96
N THR A 205 -5.40 8.00 0.10
CA THR A 205 -6.02 6.73 0.45
C THR A 205 -4.94 5.65 0.52
N ALA A 206 -4.93 4.81 1.54
CA ALA A 206 -3.92 3.78 1.70
C ALA A 206 -4.50 2.42 2.07
N LEU A 207 -3.94 1.35 1.50
CA LEU A 207 -4.17 -0.03 1.91
C LEU A 207 -2.82 -0.62 2.36
N LEU A 208 -2.71 -0.94 3.63
CA LEU A 208 -1.52 -1.56 4.24
C LEU A 208 -1.78 -3.04 4.48
N VAL A 209 -0.97 -3.89 3.91
CA VAL A 209 -0.87 -5.30 4.31
C VAL A 209 0.23 -5.43 5.33
N THR A 210 -0.09 -6.00 6.49
CA THR A 210 0.88 -6.31 7.54
C THR A 210 0.47 -7.58 8.31
N HIS A 211 1.43 -8.21 8.95
CA HIS A 211 1.20 -9.27 9.94
C HIS A 211 1.31 -8.77 11.38
N ASP A 212 1.64 -7.51 11.58
CA ASP A 212 1.76 -6.85 12.89
C ASP A 212 0.46 -6.13 13.24
N LEU A 213 -0.26 -6.65 14.25
CA LEU A 213 -1.54 -6.07 14.71
C LEU A 213 -1.35 -4.66 15.27
N SER A 214 -0.19 -4.39 15.88
CA SER A 214 0.10 -3.06 16.44
C SER A 214 0.29 -2.02 15.35
N GLU A 215 0.91 -2.38 14.21
CA GLU A 215 0.98 -1.52 13.04
C GLU A 215 -0.42 -1.26 12.48
N ALA A 216 -1.21 -2.34 12.32
CA ALA A 216 -2.55 -2.25 11.76
C ALA A 216 -3.46 -1.30 12.54
N ILE A 217 -3.43 -1.37 13.88
CA ILE A 217 -4.22 -0.50 14.76
C ILE A 217 -3.69 0.93 14.76
N ALA A 218 -2.35 1.10 14.83
CA ALA A 218 -1.76 2.42 14.92
C ALA A 218 -1.99 3.28 13.68
N MET A 219 -2.00 2.67 12.49
CA MET A 219 -2.07 3.38 11.22
C MET A 219 -3.47 3.39 10.60
N GLY A 220 -4.26 2.32 10.78
CA GLY A 220 -5.55 2.14 10.11
C GLY A 220 -6.68 2.98 10.71
N ASP A 221 -7.61 3.40 9.86
CA ASP A 221 -8.94 3.86 10.27
C ASP A 221 -9.91 2.67 10.32
N ARG A 222 -9.63 1.62 9.53
CA ARG A 222 -10.26 0.30 9.62
C ARG A 222 -9.23 -0.81 9.50
N VAL A 223 -9.48 -1.91 10.20
CA VAL A 223 -8.71 -3.14 10.06
C VAL A 223 -9.59 -4.23 9.46
N VAL A 224 -9.17 -4.75 8.31
CA VAL A 224 -9.79 -5.88 7.61
C VAL A 224 -9.04 -7.15 7.97
N VAL A 225 -9.73 -8.10 8.60
CA VAL A 225 -9.17 -9.40 9.01
C VAL A 225 -9.53 -10.46 7.99
N LEU A 226 -8.50 -11.06 7.36
CA LEU A 226 -8.68 -12.19 6.46
C LEU A 226 -8.57 -13.52 7.21
N SER A 227 -9.38 -14.50 6.79
CA SER A 227 -9.30 -15.89 7.23
C SER A 227 -8.05 -16.59 6.70
N GLU A 228 -7.82 -17.85 7.11
CA GLU A 228 -6.92 -18.76 6.42
C GLU A 228 -7.35 -19.01 4.97
N ARG A 229 -6.44 -19.59 4.17
CA ARG A 229 -6.70 -19.89 2.75
C ARG A 229 -7.83 -20.92 2.56
N PRO A 230 -8.77 -20.65 1.63
CA PRO A 230 -8.93 -19.44 0.83
C PRO A 230 -9.32 -18.23 1.68
N GLY A 231 -8.62 -17.10 1.47
CA GLY A 231 -8.86 -15.88 2.24
C GLY A 231 -10.25 -15.32 1.98
N THR A 232 -11.01 -15.10 3.04
CA THR A 232 -12.29 -14.36 3.05
C THR A 232 -12.20 -13.23 4.06
N ILE A 233 -13.02 -12.20 3.95
CA ILE A 233 -13.11 -11.18 5.00
C ILE A 233 -13.87 -11.76 6.18
N ARG A 234 -13.14 -12.08 7.26
CA ARG A 234 -13.71 -12.62 8.50
C ARG A 234 -14.37 -11.54 9.34
N LYS A 235 -13.74 -10.36 9.41
CA LYS A 235 -14.20 -9.21 10.19
C LYS A 235 -13.62 -7.92 9.66
N ILE A 236 -14.37 -6.83 9.81
CA ILE A 236 -13.87 -5.46 9.64
C ILE A 236 -14.09 -4.76 10.99
N ILE A 237 -13.05 -4.07 11.48
CA ILE A 237 -13.07 -3.34 12.74
C ILE A 237 -12.75 -1.89 12.44
N ASP A 238 -13.65 -0.99 12.82
CA ASP A 238 -13.41 0.45 12.74
C ASP A 238 -12.52 0.88 13.91
N ILE A 239 -11.47 1.65 13.60
CA ILE A 239 -10.48 2.12 14.56
C ILE A 239 -10.65 3.63 14.71
N ASN A 240 -11.00 4.08 15.90
CA ASN A 240 -11.19 5.49 16.16
C ASN A 240 -10.29 5.97 17.31
N PHE A 241 -9.43 6.95 17.00
CA PHE A 241 -8.50 7.60 17.93
C PHE A 241 -8.50 9.11 17.70
N ASP A 242 -9.60 9.76 17.69
CA ASP A 242 -9.85 11.23 17.67
C ASP A 242 -8.63 12.13 17.39
N GLY A 243 -8.02 11.97 16.21
CA GLY A 243 -6.93 12.84 15.75
C GLY A 243 -5.52 12.48 16.24
N LEU A 244 -5.35 11.41 17.01
CA LEU A 244 -4.05 10.97 17.51
C LEU A 244 -3.14 10.50 16.36
N SER A 245 -1.84 10.80 16.49
CA SER A 245 -0.78 10.25 15.63
C SER A 245 -0.59 8.75 15.89
N PRO A 246 0.03 7.99 14.97
CA PRO A 246 0.27 6.56 15.16
C PRO A 246 0.99 6.23 16.48
N LEU A 247 1.97 7.04 16.88
CA LEU A 247 2.69 6.88 18.15
C LEU A 247 1.78 7.11 19.36
N GLU A 248 0.96 8.17 19.33
CA GLU A 248 0.02 8.47 20.41
C GLU A 248 -1.06 7.40 20.53
N ARG A 249 -1.58 6.87 19.40
CA ARG A 249 -2.54 5.74 19.38
C ARG A 249 -2.00 4.53 20.16
N ARG A 250 -0.71 4.19 20.02
CA ARG A 250 -0.06 3.06 20.73
C ARG A 250 -0.07 3.23 22.25
N ASN A 251 -0.13 4.47 22.74
CA ASN A 251 -0.15 4.80 24.16
C ASN A 251 -1.57 5.03 24.71
N ALA A 252 -2.59 5.06 23.83
CA ALA A 252 -3.97 5.26 24.23
C ALA A 252 -4.55 4.01 24.92
N PRO A 253 -5.40 4.17 25.94
CA PRO A 253 -6.03 3.04 26.66
C PRO A 253 -6.81 2.10 25.73
N GLU A 254 -7.50 2.66 24.75
CA GLU A 254 -8.33 1.95 23.77
C GLU A 254 -7.52 1.03 22.86
N PHE A 255 -6.21 1.28 22.73
CA PHE A 255 -5.33 0.46 21.89
C PHE A 255 -5.34 -1.01 22.30
N GLN A 256 -5.32 -1.28 23.61
CA GLN A 256 -5.35 -2.64 24.14
C GLN A 256 -6.69 -3.35 23.87
N GLU A 257 -7.79 -2.62 23.86
CA GLU A 257 -9.10 -3.17 23.54
C GLU A 257 -9.14 -3.63 22.07
N TYR A 258 -8.71 -2.78 21.14
CA TYR A 258 -8.59 -3.14 19.72
C TYR A 258 -7.62 -4.30 19.49
N PHE A 259 -6.48 -4.31 20.20
CA PHE A 259 -5.51 -5.39 20.10
C PHE A 259 -6.12 -6.73 20.55
N HIS A 260 -6.82 -6.76 21.67
CA HIS A 260 -7.50 -7.97 22.16
C HIS A 260 -8.63 -8.41 21.22
N GLU A 261 -9.37 -7.48 20.65
CA GLU A 261 -10.43 -7.79 19.70
C GLU A 261 -9.87 -8.44 18.43
N LEU A 262 -8.81 -7.85 17.86
CA LEU A 262 -8.12 -8.41 16.70
C LEU A 262 -7.49 -9.76 17.00
N TRP A 263 -6.82 -9.90 18.17
CA TRP A 263 -6.17 -11.15 18.56
C TRP A 263 -7.17 -12.32 18.61
N ARG A 264 -8.39 -12.10 19.14
CA ARG A 264 -9.46 -13.11 19.16
C ARG A 264 -9.91 -13.57 17.78
N CYS A 265 -9.64 -12.81 16.73
CA CYS A 265 -9.93 -13.24 15.37
C CYS A 265 -8.96 -14.31 14.86
N PHE A 266 -7.80 -14.48 15.51
CA PHE A 266 -6.74 -15.43 15.14
C PHE A 266 -6.64 -16.62 16.12
N SER A 267 -7.37 -16.56 17.25
CA SER A 267 -7.51 -17.63 18.24
C SER A 267 -8.71 -18.49 17.89
#